data_ed3db38167a4f39d54a67470c6fc0e29
#
_entry.id   ed3db38167a4f39d54a67470c6fc0e29
#
_cell.length_a   1.000
_cell.length_b   1.000
_cell.length_c   1.000
_cell.angle_alpha   90.00
_cell.angle_beta   90.00
_cell.angle_gamma   90.00
#
_symmetry.space_group_name_H-M   'P 1'
#
loop_
_entity.id
_entity.type
_entity.pdbx_description
1 polymer ?
#
loop_
_entity_poly.entity_id
_entity_poly.type
_entity_poly.pdbx_seq_one_letter_code
_entity_poly.pdbx_strand_id
1 'polypeptide(L)'
;VLGSRGLGDVYKRQIYNGDSTADFYIFSLKRHKKILLLAPSLIGAFLKFYVFKNGTKTQFKEKMYKFLKYCDIQKDITDFWNINIDKIKPFYKNQQQKDDVIISASPEFLLAPICKTLKINYLMASVVDEHTGKYSGINCHGEEKVRRYREMFGDTKIYEFYSDSYSDTPLAKISEKAFIVKGNRLLDWDFSK
;
A
#
# COMPACT_ATOMS: atom_id res chain seq x y z
N VAL A 1 22.56 29.05 -0.85
CA VAL A 1 22.11 28.09 0.20
C VAL A 1 20.80 27.48 -0.28
N LEU A 2 20.88 26.34 -0.92
CA LEU A 2 19.73 25.45 -1.05
C LEU A 2 19.44 24.93 0.36
N GLY A 3 18.50 25.60 1.04
CA GLY A 3 17.94 25.07 2.26
C GLY A 3 17.46 23.65 1.98
N SER A 4 17.89 22.70 2.77
CA SER A 4 17.40 21.33 2.80
C SER A 4 15.91 21.38 3.14
N ARG A 5 15.06 21.59 2.13
CA ARG A 5 13.66 21.18 2.22
C ARG A 5 13.72 19.67 2.36
N GLY A 6 13.17 19.16 3.47
CA GLY A 6 12.98 17.72 3.62
C GLY A 6 12.36 17.15 2.34
N LEU A 7 12.59 15.87 2.08
CA LEU A 7 11.87 15.15 1.05
C LEU A 7 10.37 15.41 1.23
N GLY A 8 9.66 15.46 0.11
CA GLY A 8 8.23 15.72 0.08
C GLY A 8 7.39 14.80 0.97
N ASP A 9 6.13 14.91 0.86
CA ASP A 9 5.20 14.25 1.77
C ASP A 9 5.20 12.72 1.61
N VAL A 10 5.13 11.99 2.70
CA VAL A 10 5.02 10.53 2.69
C VAL A 10 3.57 10.11 2.87
N TYR A 11 3.06 9.37 1.89
CA TYR A 11 1.67 8.90 1.86
C TYR A 11 1.56 7.39 1.98
N LYS A 12 0.65 6.91 2.85
CA LYS A 12 0.27 5.50 2.92
C LYS A 12 -1.24 5.36 2.77
N ARG A 13 -1.72 4.53 1.79
CA ARG A 13 -3.16 4.26 1.51
C ARG A 13 -4.06 5.50 1.46
N GLN A 14 -3.46 6.68 1.50
CA GLN A 14 -4.14 7.97 1.64
C GLN A 14 -4.67 8.48 0.34
N ILE A 15 -3.91 8.20 -0.73
CA ILE A 15 -4.19 8.73 -2.05
C ILE A 15 -5.37 8.04 -2.72
N TYR A 16 -5.71 6.81 -2.30
CA TYR A 16 -6.79 6.02 -2.85
C TYR A 16 -7.94 5.87 -1.84
N ASN A 17 -9.17 6.06 -2.28
CA ASN A 17 -10.36 5.89 -1.45
C ASN A 17 -10.76 4.40 -1.39
N GLY A 18 -10.19 3.67 -0.44
CA GLY A 18 -10.38 2.25 -0.24
C GLY A 18 -9.07 1.49 -0.04
N ASP A 19 -9.12 0.16 -0.14
CA ASP A 19 -7.95 -0.71 -0.17
C ASP A 19 -7.75 -1.23 -1.60
N SER A 20 -6.75 -0.69 -2.30
CA SER A 20 -6.48 -1.05 -3.70
C SER A 20 -6.23 -2.54 -3.91
N THR A 21 -5.64 -3.23 -2.92
CA THR A 21 -5.41 -4.68 -2.98
C THR A 21 -6.72 -5.47 -2.89
N ALA A 22 -7.59 -5.08 -1.95
CA ALA A 22 -8.91 -5.70 -1.80
C ALA A 22 -9.79 -5.42 -3.02
N ASP A 23 -9.78 -4.17 -3.50
CA ASP A 23 -10.55 -3.78 -4.68
C ASP A 23 -10.06 -4.52 -5.94
N PHE A 24 -8.74 -4.70 -6.10
CA PHE A 24 -8.18 -5.48 -7.21
C PHE A 24 -8.55 -6.96 -7.12
N TYR A 25 -8.57 -7.53 -5.91
CA TYR A 25 -9.06 -8.90 -5.71
C TYR A 25 -10.53 -9.04 -6.14
N ILE A 26 -11.40 -8.12 -5.72
CA ILE A 26 -12.82 -8.12 -6.09
C ILE A 26 -13.01 -7.92 -7.60
N PHE A 27 -12.25 -7.01 -8.20
CA PHE A 27 -12.23 -6.80 -9.64
C PHE A 27 -11.86 -8.08 -10.39
N SER A 28 -10.76 -8.72 -9.97
CA SER A 28 -10.26 -9.97 -10.56
C SER A 28 -11.27 -11.12 -10.40
N LEU A 29 -11.93 -11.22 -9.24
CA LEU A 29 -12.94 -12.23 -8.96
C LEU A 29 -14.16 -12.09 -9.89
N LYS A 30 -14.58 -10.86 -10.18
CA LYS A 30 -15.69 -10.58 -11.13
C LYS A 30 -15.32 -10.99 -12.55
N ARG A 31 -14.07 -10.81 -12.94
CA ARG A 31 -13.56 -11.06 -14.30
C ARG A 31 -13.20 -12.53 -14.52
N HIS A 32 -12.57 -13.17 -13.54
CA HIS A 32 -12.02 -14.52 -13.63
C HIS A 32 -12.71 -15.47 -12.64
N LYS A 33 -13.84 -16.07 -13.05
CA LYS A 33 -14.65 -16.95 -12.18
C LYS A 33 -13.88 -18.15 -11.60
N LYS A 34 -12.80 -18.59 -12.26
CA LYS A 34 -11.92 -19.66 -11.76
C LYS A 34 -11.30 -19.33 -10.38
N ILE A 35 -11.22 -18.05 -9.98
CA ILE A 35 -10.75 -17.64 -8.65
C ILE A 35 -11.63 -18.23 -7.54
N LEU A 36 -12.92 -18.48 -7.79
CA LEU A 36 -13.84 -19.12 -6.84
C LEU A 36 -13.34 -20.50 -6.40
N LEU A 37 -12.58 -21.21 -7.23
CA LEU A 37 -11.99 -22.51 -6.86
C LEU A 37 -11.00 -22.40 -5.68
N LEU A 38 -10.53 -21.20 -5.36
CA LEU A 38 -9.66 -20.97 -4.21
C LEU A 38 -10.42 -20.76 -2.91
N ALA A 39 -11.75 -20.60 -2.94
CA ALA A 39 -12.54 -20.27 -1.75
C ALA A 39 -12.34 -21.25 -0.58
N PRO A 40 -12.31 -22.59 -0.75
CA PRO A 40 -12.04 -23.50 0.37
C PRO A 40 -10.67 -23.27 1.01
N SER A 41 -9.64 -23.04 0.17
CA SER A 41 -8.27 -22.78 0.65
C SER A 41 -8.18 -21.44 1.41
N LEU A 42 -8.92 -20.43 0.96
CA LEU A 42 -8.95 -19.11 1.60
C LEU A 42 -9.71 -19.16 2.93
N ILE A 43 -10.81 -19.88 3.01
CA ILE A 43 -11.56 -20.10 4.26
C ILE A 43 -10.65 -20.82 5.26
N GLY A 44 -9.96 -21.87 4.85
CA GLY A 44 -9.01 -22.59 5.71
C GLY A 44 -7.87 -21.70 6.20
N ALA A 45 -7.33 -20.84 5.32
CA ALA A 45 -6.29 -19.88 5.71
C ALA A 45 -6.80 -18.80 6.67
N PHE A 46 -8.02 -18.33 6.46
CA PHE A 46 -8.68 -17.38 7.35
C PHE A 46 -8.89 -17.98 8.75
N LEU A 47 -9.48 -19.17 8.82
CA LEU A 47 -9.68 -19.88 10.10
C LEU A 47 -8.33 -20.10 10.81
N LYS A 48 -7.32 -20.58 10.09
CA LYS A 48 -5.97 -20.81 10.65
C LYS A 48 -5.39 -19.54 11.26
N PHE A 49 -5.48 -18.40 10.56
CA PHE A 49 -4.83 -17.17 10.98
C PHE A 49 -5.65 -16.40 12.02
N TYR A 50 -6.95 -16.17 11.77
CA TYR A 50 -7.79 -15.33 12.64
C TYR A 50 -8.42 -16.06 13.81
N VAL A 51 -8.84 -17.32 13.63
CA VAL A 51 -9.48 -18.11 14.68
C VAL A 51 -8.46 -18.84 15.52
N PHE A 52 -7.60 -19.64 14.87
CA PHE A 52 -6.58 -20.43 15.58
C PHE A 52 -5.31 -19.64 15.89
N LYS A 53 -5.20 -18.39 15.45
CA LYS A 53 -4.03 -17.51 15.63
C LYS A 53 -2.70 -18.18 15.26
N ASN A 54 -2.73 -19.02 14.25
CA ASN A 54 -1.58 -19.81 13.78
C ASN A 54 -1.11 -19.29 12.41
N GLY A 55 0.19 -19.03 12.30
CA GLY A 55 0.82 -18.49 11.10
C GLY A 55 1.04 -16.99 11.15
N THR A 56 1.59 -16.45 10.04
CA THR A 56 1.91 -15.04 9.91
C THR A 56 0.94 -14.32 8.98
N LYS A 57 0.83 -12.99 9.13
CA LYS A 57 0.04 -12.15 8.21
C LYS A 57 0.54 -12.27 6.77
N THR A 58 1.85 -12.45 6.57
CA THR A 58 2.45 -12.66 5.24
C THR A 58 1.98 -13.98 4.62
N GLN A 59 2.00 -15.08 5.38
CA GLN A 59 1.49 -16.38 4.91
C GLN A 59 0.01 -16.32 4.51
N PHE A 60 -0.81 -15.59 5.30
CA PHE A 60 -2.22 -15.39 4.95
C PHE A 60 -2.36 -14.61 3.64
N LYS A 61 -1.61 -13.51 3.48
CA LYS A 61 -1.60 -12.71 2.25
C LYS A 61 -1.15 -13.51 1.02
N GLU A 62 -0.11 -14.34 1.15
CA GLU A 62 0.34 -15.23 0.06
C GLU A 62 -0.74 -16.22 -0.38
N LYS A 63 -1.54 -16.72 0.57
CA LYS A 63 -2.71 -17.54 0.24
C LYS A 63 -3.77 -16.74 -0.52
N MET A 64 -4.01 -15.49 -0.10
CA MET A 64 -4.90 -14.58 -0.82
C MET A 64 -4.40 -14.33 -2.24
N TYR A 65 -3.11 -14.04 -2.43
CA TYR A 65 -2.53 -13.71 -3.74
C TYR A 65 -2.48 -14.88 -4.73
N LYS A 66 -2.78 -16.10 -4.33
CA LYS A 66 -2.88 -17.24 -5.26
C LYS A 66 -3.86 -17.02 -6.42
N PHE A 67 -4.75 -16.04 -6.32
CA PHE A 67 -5.65 -15.70 -7.40
C PHE A 67 -4.94 -15.14 -8.64
N LEU A 68 -3.76 -14.56 -8.47
CA LEU A 68 -2.96 -13.94 -9.54
C LEU A 68 -2.66 -14.93 -10.68
N LYS A 69 -2.52 -16.22 -10.39
CA LYS A 69 -2.32 -17.25 -11.42
C LYS A 69 -3.47 -17.38 -12.44
N TYR A 70 -4.63 -16.80 -12.14
CA TYR A 70 -5.79 -16.81 -13.04
C TYR A 70 -5.97 -15.48 -13.79
N CYS A 71 -5.14 -14.49 -13.50
CA CYS A 71 -5.20 -13.14 -14.05
C CYS A 71 -4.25 -12.97 -15.23
N ASP A 72 -4.64 -12.15 -16.19
CA ASP A 72 -3.73 -11.48 -17.12
C ASP A 72 -3.24 -10.21 -16.43
N ILE A 73 -2.12 -10.31 -15.70
CA ILE A 73 -1.70 -9.29 -14.75
C ILE A 73 -1.58 -7.92 -15.39
N GLN A 74 -0.90 -7.80 -16.52
CA GLN A 74 -0.65 -6.50 -17.17
C GLN A 74 -1.97 -5.86 -17.64
N LYS A 75 -2.83 -6.66 -18.27
CA LYS A 75 -4.13 -6.20 -18.74
C LYS A 75 -5.07 -5.88 -17.57
N ASP A 76 -5.14 -6.77 -16.57
CA ASP A 76 -6.07 -6.63 -15.45
C ASP A 76 -5.72 -5.42 -14.57
N ILE A 77 -4.45 -5.13 -14.34
CA ILE A 77 -4.01 -3.94 -13.59
C ILE A 77 -4.31 -2.67 -14.38
N THR A 78 -4.04 -2.67 -15.68
CA THR A 78 -4.36 -1.52 -16.54
C THR A 78 -5.85 -1.21 -16.51
N ASP A 79 -6.68 -2.22 -16.74
CA ASP A 79 -8.14 -2.07 -16.73
C ASP A 79 -8.66 -1.66 -15.34
N PHE A 80 -8.08 -2.24 -14.27
CA PHE A 80 -8.42 -1.89 -12.89
C PHE A 80 -8.18 -0.41 -12.60
N TRP A 81 -6.99 0.11 -12.93
CA TRP A 81 -6.67 1.51 -12.67
C TRP A 81 -7.45 2.47 -13.57
N ASN A 82 -7.73 2.11 -14.82
CA ASN A 82 -8.59 2.91 -15.71
C ASN A 82 -9.99 3.11 -15.12
N ILE A 83 -10.55 2.09 -14.47
CA ILE A 83 -11.88 2.17 -13.84
C ILE A 83 -11.83 2.90 -12.49
N ASN A 84 -10.71 2.81 -11.77
CA ASN A 84 -10.62 3.28 -10.39
C ASN A 84 -9.78 4.55 -10.21
N ILE A 85 -9.35 5.20 -11.29
CA ILE A 85 -8.53 6.44 -11.23
C ILE A 85 -9.25 7.56 -10.46
N ASP A 86 -10.57 7.63 -10.56
CA ASP A 86 -11.37 8.64 -9.86
C ASP A 86 -11.47 8.41 -8.35
N LYS A 87 -11.06 7.22 -7.87
CA LYS A 87 -10.92 6.97 -6.44
C LYS A 87 -9.64 7.58 -5.84
N ILE A 88 -8.76 8.18 -6.65
CA ILE A 88 -7.65 8.99 -6.14
C ILE A 88 -8.24 10.24 -5.49
N LYS A 89 -7.94 10.40 -4.20
CA LYS A 89 -8.57 11.44 -3.36
C LYS A 89 -8.23 12.85 -3.83
N PRO A 90 -9.22 13.75 -3.88
CA PRO A 90 -9.01 15.13 -4.31
C PRO A 90 -7.94 15.88 -3.51
N PHE A 91 -7.89 15.67 -2.17
CA PHE A 91 -6.89 16.35 -1.35
C PHE A 91 -5.47 16.05 -1.81
N TYR A 92 -5.18 14.79 -2.19
CA TYR A 92 -3.87 14.42 -2.69
C TYR A 92 -3.58 15.08 -4.05
N LYS A 93 -4.53 15.02 -5.00
CA LYS A 93 -4.37 15.66 -6.32
C LYS A 93 -4.04 17.14 -6.22
N ASN A 94 -4.58 17.83 -5.20
CA ASN A 94 -4.42 19.27 -5.01
C ASN A 94 -3.07 19.67 -4.39
N GLN A 95 -2.41 18.75 -3.66
CA GLN A 95 -1.16 19.06 -2.93
C GLN A 95 0.04 18.23 -3.40
N GLN A 96 -0.16 17.32 -4.34
CA GLN A 96 0.88 16.42 -4.86
C GLN A 96 2.14 17.17 -5.28
N GLN A 97 3.29 16.65 -4.89
CA GLN A 97 4.63 17.15 -5.21
C GLN A 97 5.43 16.09 -5.97
N LYS A 98 6.48 16.51 -6.67
CA LYS A 98 7.35 15.59 -7.45
C LYS A 98 8.20 14.66 -6.57
N ASP A 99 8.49 15.08 -5.37
CA ASP A 99 9.31 14.40 -4.36
C ASP A 99 8.48 13.65 -3.32
N ASP A 100 7.16 13.50 -3.58
CA ASP A 100 6.30 12.64 -2.77
C ASP A 100 6.77 11.19 -2.77
N VAL A 101 6.66 10.55 -1.61
CA VAL A 101 7.02 9.15 -1.40
C VAL A 101 5.78 8.34 -1.04
N ILE A 102 5.50 7.29 -1.81
CA ILE A 102 4.45 6.32 -1.46
C ILE A 102 5.08 5.14 -0.75
N ILE A 103 4.68 4.90 0.51
CA ILE A 103 5.13 3.73 1.28
C ILE A 103 3.93 2.85 1.60
N SER A 104 3.89 1.62 1.07
CA SER A 104 2.70 0.77 1.15
C SER A 104 3.02 -0.70 1.39
N ALA A 105 2.14 -1.38 2.14
CA ALA A 105 2.14 -2.84 2.28
C ALA A 105 1.39 -3.56 1.14
N SER A 106 0.87 -2.82 0.16
CA SER A 106 0.30 -3.39 -1.07
C SER A 106 1.40 -3.85 -2.01
N PRO A 107 1.10 -4.76 -2.96
CA PRO A 107 2.09 -5.21 -3.94
C PRO A 107 2.62 -4.08 -4.82
N GLU A 108 3.93 -4.08 -5.07
CA GLU A 108 4.58 -3.09 -5.92
C GLU A 108 4.04 -3.12 -7.35
N PHE A 109 3.87 -4.32 -7.94
CA PHE A 109 3.35 -4.49 -9.30
C PHE A 109 1.96 -3.86 -9.49
N LEU A 110 1.15 -3.83 -8.42
CA LEU A 110 -0.18 -3.20 -8.45
C LEU A 110 -0.09 -1.68 -8.40
N LEU A 111 0.85 -1.13 -7.60
CA LEU A 111 0.95 0.32 -7.37
C LEU A 111 1.83 1.05 -8.38
N ALA A 112 2.85 0.39 -8.93
CA ALA A 112 3.80 1.02 -9.85
C ALA A 112 3.12 1.69 -11.07
N PRO A 113 2.11 1.10 -11.73
CA PRO A 113 1.45 1.73 -12.86
C PRO A 113 0.71 3.02 -12.49
N ILE A 114 0.01 3.06 -11.35
CA ILE A 114 -0.67 4.28 -10.92
C ILE A 114 0.30 5.35 -10.45
N CYS A 115 1.39 4.98 -9.78
CA CYS A 115 2.45 5.92 -9.41
C CYS A 115 3.06 6.57 -10.65
N LYS A 116 3.30 5.78 -11.71
CA LYS A 116 3.77 6.31 -13.01
C LYS A 116 2.77 7.29 -13.63
N THR A 117 1.48 6.96 -13.62
CA THR A 117 0.40 7.84 -14.14
C THR A 117 0.33 9.15 -13.34
N LEU A 118 0.50 9.09 -12.04
CA LEU A 118 0.51 10.24 -11.14
C LEU A 118 1.86 10.96 -11.09
N LYS A 119 2.88 10.50 -11.85
CA LYS A 119 4.24 11.06 -11.87
C LYS A 119 4.91 11.08 -10.49
N ILE A 120 4.64 10.06 -9.68
CA ILE A 120 5.28 9.83 -8.38
C ILE A 120 6.59 9.09 -8.63
N ASN A 121 7.70 9.64 -8.17
CA ASN A 121 9.04 9.11 -8.41
C ASN A 121 9.45 8.04 -7.40
N TYR A 122 8.92 8.08 -6.19
CA TYR A 122 9.38 7.21 -5.11
C TYR A 122 8.23 6.31 -4.62
N LEU A 123 8.38 5.02 -4.89
CA LEU A 123 7.48 3.98 -4.42
C LEU A 123 8.25 2.95 -3.59
N MET A 124 7.86 2.77 -2.34
CA MET A 124 8.31 1.69 -1.46
C MET A 124 7.11 0.79 -1.17
N ALA A 125 7.06 -0.36 -1.80
CA ALA A 125 5.94 -1.27 -1.66
C ALA A 125 6.41 -2.69 -1.37
N SER A 126 5.50 -3.58 -1.02
CA SER A 126 5.85 -4.98 -0.82
C SER A 126 6.18 -5.64 -2.15
N VAL A 127 7.37 -6.23 -2.25
CA VAL A 127 7.75 -7.00 -3.45
C VAL A 127 7.05 -8.35 -3.38
N VAL A 128 6.12 -8.54 -4.29
CA VAL A 128 5.31 -9.77 -4.44
C VAL A 128 5.42 -10.22 -5.87
N ASP A 129 5.71 -11.50 -6.06
CA ASP A 129 5.74 -12.11 -7.38
C ASP A 129 4.32 -12.10 -7.99
N GLU A 130 4.18 -11.50 -9.15
CA GLU A 130 2.88 -11.24 -9.78
C GLU A 130 2.20 -12.51 -10.35
N HIS A 131 2.91 -13.63 -10.42
CA HIS A 131 2.38 -14.90 -10.91
C HIS A 131 2.06 -15.88 -9.78
N THR A 132 2.93 -15.93 -8.77
CA THR A 132 2.81 -16.89 -7.66
C THR A 132 2.18 -16.30 -6.42
N GLY A 133 2.19 -14.97 -6.27
CA GLY A 133 1.73 -14.25 -5.10
C GLY A 133 2.64 -14.39 -3.88
N LYS A 134 3.86 -14.89 -4.05
CA LYS A 134 4.84 -15.03 -2.98
C LYS A 134 5.56 -13.71 -2.73
N TYR A 135 5.86 -13.45 -1.47
CA TYR A 135 6.69 -12.31 -1.11
C TYR A 135 8.16 -12.58 -1.40
N SER A 136 8.82 -11.61 -2.03
CA SER A 136 10.27 -11.54 -2.14
C SER A 136 10.78 -10.59 -1.06
N GLY A 137 11.09 -11.13 0.13
CA GLY A 137 11.53 -10.33 1.28
C GLY A 137 10.42 -9.98 2.27
N ILE A 138 10.65 -8.93 3.06
CA ILE A 138 9.78 -8.55 4.17
C ILE A 138 8.61 -7.69 3.68
N ASN A 139 7.40 -7.96 4.20
CA ASN A 139 6.23 -7.13 3.94
C ASN A 139 6.46 -5.69 4.44
N CYS A 140 6.25 -4.70 3.58
CA CYS A 140 6.45 -3.28 3.86
C CYS A 140 5.40 -2.75 4.86
N HIS A 141 5.58 -3.08 6.17
CA HIS A 141 4.64 -2.77 7.24
C HIS A 141 5.36 -2.47 8.55
N GLY A 142 4.85 -1.50 9.33
CA GLY A 142 5.44 -1.10 10.61
C GLY A 142 6.88 -0.59 10.46
N GLU A 143 7.80 -1.09 11.29
CA GLU A 143 9.22 -0.69 11.30
C GLU A 143 9.93 -0.93 9.97
N GLU A 144 9.50 -1.92 9.18
CA GLU A 144 10.08 -2.18 7.85
C GLU A 144 9.95 -0.97 6.91
N LYS A 145 8.92 -0.14 7.09
CA LYS A 145 8.76 1.10 6.34
C LYS A 145 9.82 2.14 6.70
N VAL A 146 10.13 2.27 7.99
CA VAL A 146 11.19 3.17 8.48
C VAL A 146 12.55 2.70 7.97
N ARG A 147 12.80 1.38 8.04
CA ARG A 147 14.04 0.79 7.53
C ARG A 147 14.25 1.12 6.05
N ARG A 148 13.22 0.90 5.19
CA ARG A 148 13.29 1.19 3.75
C ARG A 148 13.42 2.68 3.47
N TYR A 149 12.72 3.52 4.23
CA TYR A 149 12.86 4.96 4.12
C TYR A 149 14.30 5.41 4.39
N ARG A 150 14.88 4.93 5.49
CA ARG A 150 16.27 5.25 5.85
C ARG A 150 17.30 4.69 4.88
N GLU A 151 17.08 3.52 4.31
CA GLU A 151 17.95 2.96 3.26
C GLU A 151 18.01 3.85 2.02
N MET A 152 16.91 4.47 1.65
CA MET A 152 16.85 5.30 0.44
C MET A 152 17.24 6.76 0.71
N PHE A 153 16.87 7.30 1.84
CA PHE A 153 16.98 8.74 2.15
C PHE A 153 17.85 9.08 3.36
N GLY A 154 18.46 8.06 4.01
CA GLY A 154 19.24 8.26 5.21
C GLY A 154 18.42 8.81 6.37
N ASP A 155 18.99 9.76 7.12
CA ASP A 155 18.31 10.42 8.24
C ASP A 155 17.56 11.70 7.81
N THR A 156 17.26 11.84 6.52
CA THR A 156 16.45 12.95 6.02
C THR A 156 15.07 12.90 6.67
N LYS A 157 14.64 14.01 7.27
CA LYS A 157 13.33 14.10 7.91
C LYS A 157 12.21 14.12 6.85
N ILE A 158 11.12 13.46 7.17
CA ILE A 158 9.84 13.58 6.43
C ILE A 158 9.22 14.92 6.83
N TYR A 159 8.88 15.78 5.87
CA TYR A 159 8.26 17.05 6.17
C TYR A 159 6.82 16.85 6.67
N GLU A 160 5.97 16.20 5.89
CA GLU A 160 4.62 15.85 6.29
C GLU A 160 4.33 14.36 6.05
N PHE A 161 3.69 13.72 7.00
CA PHE A 161 3.33 12.32 6.94
C PHE A 161 1.82 12.15 7.06
N TYR A 162 1.27 11.32 6.19
CA TYR A 162 -0.15 11.04 6.15
C TYR A 162 -0.41 9.54 6.27
N SER A 163 -1.28 9.10 7.20
CA SER A 163 -1.70 7.70 7.30
C SER A 163 -3.15 7.55 7.79
N ASP A 164 -3.80 6.45 7.38
CA ASP A 164 -5.13 6.05 7.86
C ASP A 164 -5.07 5.12 9.08
N SER A 165 -3.87 4.80 9.55
CA SER A 165 -3.66 3.79 10.59
C SER A 165 -2.52 4.13 11.52
N TYR A 166 -2.77 4.06 12.81
CA TYR A 166 -1.75 4.19 13.84
C TYR A 166 -0.67 3.10 13.83
N SER A 167 -0.85 2.02 13.06
CA SER A 167 0.23 1.05 12.82
C SER A 167 1.47 1.66 12.14
N ASP A 168 1.37 2.90 11.64
CA ASP A 168 2.46 3.64 11.02
C ASP A 168 3.07 4.70 11.95
N THR A 169 2.78 4.66 13.23
CA THR A 169 3.41 5.51 14.25
C THR A 169 4.95 5.55 14.15
N PRO A 170 5.65 4.48 13.77
CA PRO A 170 7.10 4.56 13.54
C PRO A 170 7.51 5.61 12.50
N LEU A 171 6.78 5.74 11.38
CA LEU A 171 7.04 6.80 10.38
C LEU A 171 6.60 8.18 10.88
N ALA A 172 5.46 8.26 11.57
CA ALA A 172 4.98 9.51 12.16
C ALA A 172 6.01 10.11 13.14
N LYS A 173 6.72 9.27 13.91
CA LYS A 173 7.76 9.71 14.88
C LYS A 173 9.01 10.32 14.23
N ILE A 174 9.29 10.01 12.97
CA ILE A 174 10.44 10.59 12.23
C ILE A 174 10.01 11.72 11.29
N SER A 175 8.76 12.16 11.37
CA SER A 175 8.19 13.25 10.58
C SER A 175 8.10 14.54 11.39
N GLU A 176 8.21 15.68 10.71
CA GLU A 176 8.02 16.98 11.35
C GLU A 176 6.55 17.21 11.72
N LYS A 177 5.66 16.83 10.79
CA LYS A 177 4.22 16.84 11.00
C LYS A 177 3.64 15.49 10.60
N ALA A 178 2.67 15.00 11.34
CA ALA A 178 1.99 13.76 11.03
C ALA A 178 0.47 13.92 11.14
N PHE A 179 -0.26 13.35 10.18
CA PHE A 179 -1.69 13.45 10.10
C PHE A 179 -2.35 12.07 9.96
N ILE A 180 -3.45 11.88 10.68
CA ILE A 180 -4.34 10.75 10.46
C ILE A 180 -5.47 11.15 9.50
N VAL A 181 -5.62 10.40 8.41
CA VAL A 181 -6.61 10.67 7.37
C VAL A 181 -7.87 9.84 7.59
N LYS A 182 -8.99 10.48 7.87
CA LYS A 182 -10.30 9.82 8.00
C LYS A 182 -11.24 10.33 6.90
N GLY A 183 -11.44 9.50 5.88
CA GLY A 183 -12.16 9.92 4.67
C GLY A 183 -11.39 11.05 3.96
N ASN A 184 -11.97 12.25 3.90
CA ASN A 184 -11.36 13.46 3.35
C ASN A 184 -10.89 14.44 4.43
N ARG A 185 -10.92 14.06 5.72
CA ARG A 185 -10.50 14.92 6.83
C ARG A 185 -9.10 14.56 7.27
N LEU A 186 -8.28 15.58 7.49
CA LEU A 186 -6.97 15.49 8.10
C LEU A 186 -7.11 15.85 9.59
N LEU A 187 -6.59 15.00 10.45
CA LEU A 187 -6.54 15.20 11.89
C LEU A 187 -5.09 15.06 12.34
N ASP A 188 -4.67 15.80 13.34
CA ASP A 188 -3.33 15.67 13.91
C ASP A 188 -3.10 14.25 14.44
N TRP A 189 -1.85 13.81 14.38
CA TRP A 189 -1.46 12.48 14.86
C TRP A 189 -1.54 12.41 16.38
N ASP A 190 -2.29 11.45 16.88
CA ASP A 190 -2.38 11.15 18.32
C ASP A 190 -1.34 10.08 18.69
N PHE A 191 -0.23 10.50 19.28
CA PHE A 191 0.86 9.61 19.69
C PHE A 191 0.56 8.78 20.94
N SER A 192 -0.61 8.95 21.57
CA SER A 192 -1.04 8.14 22.71
C SER A 192 -1.69 6.81 22.30
N LYS A 193 -1.92 6.60 21.00
CA LYS A 193 -2.61 5.42 20.43
C LYS A 193 -1.66 4.37 19.87
#